data_41015c2be051259ea92f81d7c3174e21
#
_entry.id   41015c2be051259ea92f81d7c3174e21
#
_cell.length_a   1.000
_cell.length_b   1.000
_cell.length_c   1.000
_cell.angle_alpha   90.00
_cell.angle_beta   90.00
_cell.angle_gamma   90.00
#
_symmetry.space_group_name_H-M   'P 1'
#
loop_
_entity.id
_entity.type
_entity.pdbx_description
1 polymer ?
#
loop_
_entity_poly.entity_id
_entity_poly.type
_entity_poly.pdbx_seq_one_letter_code
_entity_poly.pdbx_strand_id
1 'polypeptide(L)'
;MKKLYFLTLIFPVIIFAQSYLISNIPLPKTYIQNLDPYPCNDKCRQEYLDNDMIFSFLSHADTKLENKEQDEVRKMSISILNLGSSVLTEKLRIALLLPYKVIGRYASSTTNASFAYLIAKNHSFELKSYKIESESIEDIQKALQKISQDGFYYVIAPLTQKGADAVGEINPDMNIFFPTINKKDITSTSSYLVYGGIDYHAQSDMLLKEAVSPLVIFYDKSTIGKKLSLYEEEKFIYDGIDQNLSTQEIEAQIVDANKTVVKFSIPKRTTNLEKQLFENVDIVEGSFFINTPIVKTGMIMSQLTLYDTNATNVLSTQINYDPLILSMTQYEDRKNMIIANSITQNNNILIETNSLLGNDIVYDWINYTTTVGVDYFFNLATREDREYNIALEDNQMIYPIELLNPARYRFIKHISTIKE
;
A
#
# COMPACT_ATOMS: atom_id res chain seq x y z
N MET A 1 62.54 11.26 -47.23
CA MET A 1 62.35 11.61 -45.82
C MET A 1 61.01 12.30 -45.69
N LYS A 2 59.96 11.55 -45.30
CA LYS A 2 58.61 12.10 -45.03
C LYS A 2 58.42 12.15 -43.51
N LYS A 3 58.30 13.36 -42.96
CA LYS A 3 58.02 13.58 -41.54
C LYS A 3 56.54 13.37 -41.32
N LEU A 4 56.19 12.35 -40.55
CA LEU A 4 54.85 12.02 -40.08
C LEU A 4 54.57 12.88 -38.83
N TYR A 5 53.69 13.89 -38.92
CA TYR A 5 53.21 14.61 -37.76
C TYR A 5 52.08 13.81 -37.10
N PHE A 6 52.34 13.30 -35.91
CA PHE A 6 51.36 12.65 -35.04
C PHE A 6 50.58 13.76 -34.32
N LEU A 7 49.40 14.07 -34.82
CA LEU A 7 48.50 15.01 -34.18
C LEU A 7 47.73 14.28 -33.07
N THR A 8 48.22 14.35 -31.83
CA THR A 8 47.52 13.86 -30.66
C THR A 8 46.36 14.79 -30.32
N LEU A 9 45.15 14.39 -30.70
CA LEU A 9 43.92 15.06 -30.27
C LEU A 9 43.71 14.76 -28.78
N ILE A 10 44.07 15.72 -27.94
CA ILE A 10 43.72 15.69 -26.51
C ILE A 10 42.22 16.08 -26.42
N PHE A 11 41.36 15.06 -26.35
CA PHE A 11 39.97 15.26 -25.91
C PHE A 11 40.02 15.59 -24.42
N PRO A 12 39.43 16.72 -23.96
CA PRO A 12 39.21 16.92 -22.54
C PRO A 12 38.13 15.93 -22.11
N VAL A 13 38.55 14.86 -21.44
CA VAL A 13 37.62 14.02 -20.68
C VAL A 13 37.09 14.90 -19.55
N ILE A 14 35.91 15.42 -19.73
CA ILE A 14 35.17 16.06 -18.64
C ILE A 14 34.78 14.91 -17.70
N ILE A 15 35.62 14.71 -16.70
CA ILE A 15 35.31 13.81 -15.58
C ILE A 15 34.23 14.55 -14.77
N PHE A 16 32.97 14.23 -15.02
CA PHE A 16 31.93 14.53 -14.06
C PHE A 16 32.26 13.67 -12.84
N ALA A 17 32.90 14.25 -11.86
CA ALA A 17 32.97 13.69 -10.53
C ALA A 17 31.56 13.74 -9.94
N GLN A 18 30.69 12.81 -10.33
CA GLN A 18 29.50 12.50 -9.57
C GLN A 18 30.02 11.80 -8.32
N SER A 19 29.98 12.49 -7.19
CA SER A 19 30.12 11.82 -5.91
C SER A 19 28.88 10.93 -5.75
N TYR A 20 29.01 9.66 -6.09
CA TYR A 20 28.03 8.68 -5.70
C TYR A 20 28.05 8.62 -4.18
N LEU A 21 27.01 9.09 -3.54
CA LEU A 21 26.74 8.74 -2.16
C LEU A 21 26.71 7.21 -2.10
N ILE A 22 27.56 6.61 -1.28
CA ILE A 22 27.68 5.16 -1.08
C ILE A 22 26.40 4.61 -0.42
N SER A 23 25.55 5.51 0.11
CA SER A 23 24.28 5.21 0.75
C SER A 23 23.21 6.17 0.23
N ASN A 24 22.02 5.64 -0.08
CA ASN A 24 20.82 6.45 -0.37
C ASN A 24 20.20 7.07 0.91
N ILE A 25 20.85 6.91 2.06
CA ILE A 25 20.42 7.56 3.30
C ILE A 25 20.64 9.07 3.12
N PRO A 26 19.60 9.89 3.22
CA PRO A 26 19.75 11.32 3.09
C PRO A 26 20.72 11.85 4.16
N LEU A 27 21.57 12.79 3.77
CA LEU A 27 22.48 13.45 4.71
C LEU A 27 21.67 14.04 5.87
N PRO A 28 22.20 13.99 7.11
CA PRO A 28 21.54 14.62 8.25
C PRO A 28 21.21 16.07 7.92
N LYS A 29 20.03 16.51 8.33
CA LYS A 29 19.60 17.91 8.14
C LYS A 29 20.61 18.84 8.77
N THR A 30 21.06 19.79 7.99
CA THR A 30 21.77 20.95 8.52
C THR A 30 20.72 21.97 8.94
N TYR A 31 20.79 22.49 10.12
CA TYR A 31 19.91 23.55 10.60
C TYR A 31 20.75 24.72 11.10
N ILE A 32 20.18 25.92 10.98
CA ILE A 32 20.80 27.14 11.50
C ILE A 32 20.30 27.33 12.92
N GLN A 33 21.23 27.32 13.87
CA GLN A 33 20.90 27.57 15.28
C GLN A 33 21.01 29.06 15.56
N ASN A 34 19.97 29.65 16.14
CA ASN A 34 20.01 31.01 16.65
C ASN A 34 20.78 31.01 17.98
N LEU A 35 21.93 31.69 17.99
CA LEU A 35 22.76 31.89 19.18
C LEU A 35 22.59 33.30 19.79
N ASP A 36 21.77 34.16 19.12
CA ASP A 36 21.49 35.50 19.62
C ASP A 36 20.26 35.44 20.56
N PRO A 37 20.42 35.84 21.83
CA PRO A 37 19.32 35.85 22.80
C PRO A 37 18.32 37.00 22.60
N TYR A 38 18.59 37.91 21.69
CA TYR A 38 17.76 39.09 21.49
C TYR A 38 16.72 38.89 20.41
N PRO A 39 15.48 39.38 20.60
CA PRO A 39 14.45 39.30 19.57
C PRO A 39 14.80 40.24 18.41
N CYS A 40 14.65 39.73 17.18
CA CYS A 40 14.91 40.46 15.94
C CYS A 40 13.59 40.74 15.21
N ASN A 41 13.26 42.02 15.03
CA ASN A 41 12.08 42.48 14.28
C ASN A 41 12.41 42.64 12.77
N ASP A 42 11.43 43.07 11.96
CA ASP A 42 11.59 43.23 10.50
C ASP A 42 12.74 44.15 10.14
N LYS A 43 12.96 45.23 10.91
CA LYS A 43 14.05 46.18 10.68
C LYS A 43 15.43 45.54 10.95
N CYS A 44 15.53 44.78 12.04
CA CYS A 44 16.74 44.04 12.35
C CYS A 44 17.02 42.96 11.28
N ARG A 45 16.00 42.22 10.82
CA ARG A 45 16.15 41.24 9.72
C ARG A 45 16.58 41.92 8.42
N GLN A 46 16.05 43.11 8.11
CA GLN A 46 16.45 43.88 6.95
C GLN A 46 17.92 44.30 7.03
N GLU A 47 18.38 44.71 8.19
CA GLU A 47 19.76 45.08 8.43
C GLU A 47 20.74 43.92 8.21
N TYR A 48 20.34 42.69 8.56
CA TYR A 48 21.11 41.50 8.19
C TYR A 48 21.17 41.26 6.69
N LEU A 49 20.06 41.46 5.98
CA LEU A 49 20.03 41.33 4.50
C LEU A 49 20.87 42.39 3.83
N ASP A 50 20.78 43.65 4.27
CA ASP A 50 21.55 44.78 3.72
C ASP A 50 23.08 44.62 3.91
N ASN A 51 23.48 43.81 4.88
CA ASN A 51 24.87 43.48 5.19
C ASN A 51 25.31 42.09 4.70
N ASP A 52 24.54 41.43 3.83
CA ASP A 52 24.79 40.07 3.32
C ASP A 52 24.94 38.99 4.39
N MET A 53 24.37 39.20 5.60
CA MET A 53 24.44 38.29 6.72
C MET A 53 23.32 37.25 6.66
N ILE A 54 23.31 36.44 5.60
CA ILE A 54 22.21 35.48 5.32
C ILE A 54 21.99 34.47 6.44
N PHE A 55 23.04 33.94 7.06
CA PHE A 55 22.89 32.98 8.18
C PHE A 55 22.28 33.62 9.42
N SER A 56 22.66 34.87 9.75
CA SER A 56 22.05 35.62 10.83
C SER A 56 20.59 35.96 10.55
N PHE A 57 20.27 36.34 9.32
CA PHE A 57 18.91 36.55 8.88
C PHE A 57 18.08 35.25 9.03
N LEU A 58 18.57 34.12 8.55
CA LEU A 58 17.88 32.84 8.61
C LEU A 58 17.72 32.32 10.04
N SER A 59 18.66 32.63 10.96
CA SER A 59 18.55 32.25 12.36
C SER A 59 17.38 32.93 13.08
N HIS A 60 16.94 34.10 12.58
CA HIS A 60 15.79 34.85 13.10
C HIS A 60 14.55 34.76 12.17
N ALA A 61 14.57 33.85 11.21
CA ALA A 61 13.52 33.64 10.22
C ALA A 61 13.15 32.14 10.10
N ASP A 62 12.99 31.50 11.25
CA ASP A 62 12.65 30.07 11.37
C ASP A 62 11.21 29.75 10.95
N THR A 63 10.33 30.75 10.94
CA THR A 63 8.93 30.64 10.53
C THR A 63 8.64 31.61 9.37
N LYS A 64 7.47 31.43 8.73
CA LYS A 64 6.98 32.34 7.69
C LYS A 64 6.92 33.78 8.23
N LEU A 65 7.51 34.70 7.48
CA LEU A 65 7.53 36.11 7.84
C LEU A 65 6.29 36.85 7.28
N GLU A 66 5.81 37.85 8.00
CA GLU A 66 4.74 38.73 7.56
C GLU A 66 5.18 39.64 6.40
N ASN A 67 6.42 40.06 6.40
CA ASN A 67 7.02 40.82 5.31
C ASN A 67 7.30 39.91 4.12
N LYS A 68 6.57 40.11 3.03
CA LYS A 68 6.62 39.26 1.83
C LYS A 68 8.00 39.22 1.16
N GLU A 69 8.69 40.37 1.07
CA GLU A 69 10.01 40.45 0.45
C GLU A 69 11.05 39.67 1.24
N GLN A 70 11.05 39.81 2.55
CA GLN A 70 11.93 39.06 3.44
C GLN A 70 11.58 37.54 3.43
N ASP A 71 10.29 37.17 3.33
CA ASP A 71 9.89 35.78 3.23
C ASP A 71 10.30 35.12 1.90
N GLU A 72 10.29 35.87 0.81
CA GLU A 72 10.81 35.38 -0.48
C GLU A 72 12.31 35.15 -0.44
N VAL A 73 13.09 36.10 0.14
CA VAL A 73 14.53 35.92 0.34
C VAL A 73 14.80 34.71 1.25
N ARG A 74 14.02 34.55 2.31
CA ARG A 74 14.09 33.38 3.19
C ARG A 74 13.91 32.07 2.42
N LYS A 75 12.83 31.95 1.64
CA LYS A 75 12.55 30.76 0.82
C LYS A 75 13.67 30.47 -0.18
N MET A 76 14.12 31.47 -0.89
CA MET A 76 15.22 31.34 -1.85
C MET A 76 16.51 30.87 -1.17
N SER A 77 16.88 31.47 -0.06
CA SER A 77 18.11 31.14 0.68
C SER A 77 18.06 29.72 1.25
N ILE A 78 16.93 29.29 1.78
CA ILE A 78 16.72 27.93 2.29
C ILE A 78 16.82 26.90 1.16
N SER A 79 16.26 27.20 -0.01
CA SER A 79 16.37 26.35 -1.20
C SER A 79 17.81 26.21 -1.69
N ILE A 80 18.55 27.33 -1.78
CA ILE A 80 19.95 27.33 -2.22
C ILE A 80 20.85 26.58 -1.25
N LEU A 81 20.65 26.78 0.05
CA LEU A 81 21.45 26.16 1.11
C LEU A 81 21.02 24.73 1.45
N ASN A 82 19.97 24.23 0.81
CA ASN A 82 19.38 22.91 1.06
C ASN A 82 19.13 22.64 2.55
N LEU A 83 18.61 23.63 3.25
CA LEU A 83 18.35 23.56 4.70
C LEU A 83 17.11 22.72 5.05
N GLY A 84 16.46 22.18 4.04
CA GLY A 84 15.27 21.36 4.15
C GLY A 84 13.98 22.17 4.30
N SER A 85 12.84 21.53 3.97
CA SER A 85 11.52 22.15 3.99
C SER A 85 10.99 22.45 5.41
N SER A 86 11.66 21.98 6.44
CA SER A 86 11.23 22.10 7.85
C SER A 86 11.07 23.53 8.37
N VAL A 87 11.66 24.50 7.69
CA VAL A 87 11.60 25.94 8.06
C VAL A 87 10.49 26.68 7.28
N LEU A 88 9.94 26.07 6.23
CA LEU A 88 9.07 26.76 5.27
C LEU A 88 7.59 26.45 5.38
N THR A 89 7.22 25.36 6.05
CA THR A 89 5.84 24.86 6.04
C THR A 89 5.32 24.64 7.45
N GLU A 90 4.00 24.84 7.60
CA GLU A 90 3.31 24.44 8.82
C GLU A 90 3.63 22.97 9.10
N LYS A 91 3.83 22.66 10.38
CA LYS A 91 4.07 21.30 10.85
C LYS A 91 2.93 20.38 10.41
N LEU A 92 3.24 19.35 9.62
CA LEU A 92 2.24 18.37 9.22
C LEU A 92 1.78 17.59 10.46
N ARG A 93 0.47 17.62 10.73
CA ARG A 93 -0.12 16.99 11.93
C ARG A 93 -1.03 15.84 11.51
N ILE A 94 -0.62 14.62 11.86
CA ILE A 94 -1.39 13.40 11.58
C ILE A 94 -1.76 12.70 12.88
N ALA A 95 -3.05 12.38 13.04
CA ALA A 95 -3.55 11.55 14.11
C ALA A 95 -3.67 10.09 13.65
N LEU A 96 -3.42 9.15 14.55
CA LEU A 96 -3.69 7.73 14.37
C LEU A 96 -4.84 7.33 15.28
N LEU A 97 -5.96 6.88 14.72
CA LEU A 97 -7.09 6.36 15.49
C LEU A 97 -6.98 4.82 15.58
N LEU A 98 -6.57 4.32 16.75
CA LEU A 98 -6.13 2.93 16.90
C LEU A 98 -7.03 2.12 17.85
N PRO A 99 -7.92 1.26 17.34
CA PRO A 99 -8.67 0.30 18.15
C PRO A 99 -7.79 -0.92 18.50
N TYR A 100 -6.75 -0.71 19.30
CA TYR A 100 -5.64 -1.64 19.51
C TYR A 100 -6.06 -3.04 20.00
N LYS A 101 -7.18 -3.15 20.74
CA LYS A 101 -7.73 -4.45 21.18
C LYS A 101 -8.38 -5.21 20.02
N VAL A 102 -8.88 -4.51 19.01
CA VAL A 102 -9.55 -5.09 17.85
C VAL A 102 -8.56 -5.50 16.77
N ILE A 103 -7.63 -4.60 16.42
CA ILE A 103 -6.68 -4.78 15.32
C ILE A 103 -5.34 -5.40 15.75
N GLY A 104 -5.06 -5.49 17.05
CA GLY A 104 -3.85 -6.13 17.56
C GLY A 104 -2.56 -5.53 16.99
N ARG A 105 -1.71 -6.38 16.39
CA ARG A 105 -0.41 -5.97 15.83
C ARG A 105 -0.50 -4.89 14.74
N TYR A 106 -1.62 -4.78 14.05
CA TYR A 106 -1.80 -3.79 12.99
C TYR A 106 -1.76 -2.35 13.51
N ALA A 107 -2.01 -2.13 14.79
CA ALA A 107 -1.81 -0.82 15.41
C ALA A 107 -0.34 -0.37 15.36
N SER A 108 0.61 -1.27 15.65
CA SER A 108 2.05 -0.97 15.54
C SER A 108 2.50 -0.86 14.10
N SER A 109 2.03 -1.74 13.21
CA SER A 109 2.31 -1.67 11.76
C SER A 109 1.93 -0.30 11.18
N THR A 110 0.69 0.15 11.41
CA THR A 110 0.22 1.47 10.97
C THR A 110 1.04 2.61 11.58
N THR A 111 1.37 2.54 12.86
CA THR A 111 2.18 3.57 13.52
C THR A 111 3.57 3.67 12.91
N ASN A 112 4.25 2.53 12.76
CA ASN A 112 5.60 2.48 12.23
C ASN A 112 5.65 2.89 10.74
N ALA A 113 4.70 2.44 9.92
CA ALA A 113 4.63 2.83 8.52
C ALA A 113 4.40 4.34 8.35
N SER A 114 3.50 4.92 9.15
CA SER A 114 3.26 6.38 9.15
C SER A 114 4.51 7.15 9.56
N PHE A 115 5.18 6.69 10.61
CA PHE A 115 6.40 7.31 11.12
C PHE A 115 7.57 7.19 10.13
N ALA A 116 7.75 6.01 9.52
CA ALA A 116 8.77 5.77 8.49
C ALA A 116 8.63 6.75 7.31
N TYR A 117 7.42 6.91 6.79
CA TYR A 117 7.15 7.86 5.72
C TYR A 117 7.51 9.29 6.11
N LEU A 118 7.03 9.75 7.26
CA LEU A 118 7.24 11.13 7.73
C LEU A 118 8.72 11.45 7.97
N ILE A 119 9.49 10.49 8.50
CA ILE A 119 10.94 10.64 8.64
C ILE A 119 11.61 10.74 7.28
N ALA A 120 11.23 9.87 6.33
CA ALA A 120 11.84 9.84 5.00
C ALA A 120 11.63 11.16 4.23
N LYS A 121 10.50 11.85 4.45
CA LYS A 121 10.17 13.12 3.78
C LYS A 121 10.95 14.34 4.29
N ASN A 122 11.70 14.21 5.36
CA ASN A 122 12.51 15.33 5.84
C ASN A 122 11.71 16.62 6.13
N HIS A 123 10.46 16.50 6.55
CA HIS A 123 9.53 17.59 6.82
C HIS A 123 9.19 17.64 8.31
N SER A 124 8.92 18.83 8.87
CA SER A 124 8.45 18.94 10.26
C SER A 124 7.08 18.31 10.41
N PHE A 125 6.94 17.40 11.38
CA PHE A 125 5.66 16.70 11.59
C PHE A 125 5.34 16.50 13.08
N GLU A 126 4.06 16.22 13.33
CA GLU A 126 3.55 15.70 14.59
C GLU A 126 2.67 14.49 14.32
N LEU A 127 3.06 13.34 14.86
CA LEU A 127 2.29 12.10 14.77
C LEU A 127 1.79 11.74 16.17
N LYS A 128 0.48 11.67 16.35
CA LYS A 128 -0.14 11.39 17.64
C LYS A 128 -1.14 10.25 17.57
N SER A 129 -0.99 9.27 18.48
CA SER A 129 -1.88 8.12 18.54
C SER A 129 -3.02 8.34 19.54
N TYR A 130 -4.24 8.05 19.11
CA TYR A 130 -5.46 8.05 19.92
C TYR A 130 -5.96 6.62 20.01
N LYS A 131 -5.79 6.02 21.17
CA LYS A 131 -6.17 4.62 21.41
C LYS A 131 -7.61 4.55 21.87
N ILE A 132 -8.39 3.65 21.24
CA ILE A 132 -9.74 3.30 21.65
C ILE A 132 -9.81 1.82 21.99
N GLU A 133 -10.72 1.46 22.89
CA GLU A 133 -10.86 0.06 23.34
C GLU A 133 -11.77 -0.75 22.46
N SER A 134 -12.76 -0.09 21.86
CA SER A 134 -13.75 -0.70 20.97
C SER A 134 -14.02 0.20 19.75
N GLU A 135 -14.70 -0.38 18.76
CA GLU A 135 -15.20 0.36 17.58
C GLU A 135 -16.70 0.68 17.74
N SER A 136 -17.14 0.99 18.97
CA SER A 136 -18.48 1.52 19.20
C SER A 136 -18.56 2.99 18.71
N ILE A 137 -19.75 3.42 18.34
CA ILE A 137 -20.00 4.80 17.89
C ILE A 137 -19.55 5.79 18.97
N GLU A 138 -19.81 5.50 20.24
CA GLU A 138 -19.47 6.36 21.38
C GLU A 138 -17.95 6.51 21.56
N ASP A 139 -17.20 5.38 21.48
CA ASP A 139 -15.75 5.40 21.64
C ASP A 139 -15.07 6.15 20.48
N ILE A 140 -15.54 5.90 19.25
CA ILE A 140 -15.05 6.57 18.04
C ILE A 140 -15.38 8.06 18.08
N GLN A 141 -16.64 8.45 18.38
CA GLN A 141 -17.06 9.85 18.45
C GLN A 141 -16.25 10.63 19.49
N LYS A 142 -16.05 10.07 20.67
CA LYS A 142 -15.24 10.67 21.73
C LYS A 142 -13.78 10.86 21.31
N ALA A 143 -13.21 9.88 20.61
CA ALA A 143 -11.84 9.99 20.11
C ALA A 143 -11.72 11.05 19.01
N LEU A 144 -12.66 11.08 18.03
CA LEU A 144 -12.67 12.07 16.96
C LEU A 144 -12.86 13.49 17.50
N GLN A 145 -13.71 13.69 18.50
CA GLN A 145 -13.86 14.99 19.19
C GLN A 145 -12.53 15.44 19.82
N LYS A 146 -11.82 14.51 20.48
CA LYS A 146 -10.52 14.82 21.06
C LYS A 146 -9.45 15.12 20.02
N ILE A 147 -9.44 14.38 18.90
CA ILE A 147 -8.56 14.62 17.75
C ILE A 147 -8.78 16.05 17.21
N SER A 148 -10.04 16.43 17.01
CA SER A 148 -10.44 17.78 16.55
C SER A 148 -10.04 18.87 17.54
N GLN A 149 -10.28 18.67 18.83
CA GLN A 149 -9.88 19.62 19.90
C GLN A 149 -8.37 19.82 19.97
N ASP A 150 -7.62 18.76 19.71
CA ASP A 150 -6.15 18.82 19.65
C ASP A 150 -5.64 19.44 18.32
N GLY A 151 -6.53 19.81 17.39
CA GLY A 151 -6.22 20.49 16.11
C GLY A 151 -5.64 19.60 15.04
N PHE A 152 -6.01 18.33 15.00
CA PHE A 152 -5.63 17.41 13.92
C PHE A 152 -6.78 17.31 12.89
N TYR A 153 -6.43 17.43 11.61
CA TYR A 153 -7.37 17.34 10.49
C TYR A 153 -7.13 16.15 9.57
N TYR A 154 -5.99 15.47 9.72
CA TYR A 154 -5.62 14.28 8.97
C TYR A 154 -5.53 13.09 9.91
N VAL A 155 -6.30 12.04 9.63
CA VAL A 155 -6.42 10.86 10.49
C VAL A 155 -6.19 9.58 9.69
N ILE A 156 -5.23 8.76 10.11
CA ILE A 156 -5.09 7.38 9.62
C ILE A 156 -5.86 6.47 10.59
N ALA A 157 -6.82 5.73 10.08
CA ALA A 157 -7.75 4.93 10.88
C ALA A 157 -7.82 3.47 10.39
N PRO A 158 -6.95 2.57 10.87
CA PRO A 158 -6.98 1.15 10.52
C PRO A 158 -8.12 0.43 11.25
N LEU A 159 -9.35 0.82 10.95
CA LEU A 159 -10.57 0.27 11.54
C LEU A 159 -11.02 -1.00 10.79
N THR A 160 -11.86 -1.80 11.44
CA THR A 160 -12.66 -2.81 10.74
C THR A 160 -13.82 -2.15 9.97
N GLN A 161 -14.52 -2.93 9.14
CA GLN A 161 -15.72 -2.44 8.45
C GLN A 161 -16.72 -1.78 9.41
N LYS A 162 -16.97 -2.42 10.56
CA LYS A 162 -17.86 -1.89 11.61
C LYS A 162 -17.42 -0.51 12.09
N GLY A 163 -16.12 -0.32 12.34
CA GLY A 163 -15.58 0.97 12.77
C GLY A 163 -15.66 2.04 11.68
N ALA A 164 -15.41 1.65 10.42
CA ALA A 164 -15.54 2.56 9.29
C ALA A 164 -17.00 2.99 9.04
N ASP A 165 -17.98 2.08 9.19
CA ASP A 165 -19.41 2.40 9.12
C ASP A 165 -19.79 3.37 10.23
N ALA A 166 -19.32 3.17 11.47
CA ALA A 166 -19.55 4.09 12.58
C ALA A 166 -18.96 5.49 12.33
N VAL A 167 -17.79 5.59 11.74
CA VAL A 167 -17.21 6.89 11.31
C VAL A 167 -18.09 7.54 10.22
N GLY A 168 -18.57 6.74 9.27
CA GLY A 168 -19.49 7.20 8.22
C GLY A 168 -20.81 7.76 8.78
N GLU A 169 -21.34 7.12 9.82
CA GLU A 169 -22.55 7.59 10.52
C GLU A 169 -22.31 8.89 11.31
N ILE A 170 -21.14 9.03 11.97
CA ILE A 170 -20.74 10.25 12.69
C ILE A 170 -20.50 11.40 11.70
N ASN A 171 -19.98 11.10 10.51
CA ASN A 171 -19.65 12.04 9.43
C ASN A 171 -18.82 13.26 9.91
N PRO A 172 -17.62 13.07 10.43
CA PRO A 172 -16.77 14.12 10.98
C PRO A 172 -16.22 15.04 9.90
N ASP A 173 -16.01 16.32 10.24
CA ASP A 173 -15.37 17.32 9.36
C ASP A 173 -13.84 17.22 9.47
N MET A 174 -13.28 16.12 9.03
CA MET A 174 -11.84 15.85 8.98
C MET A 174 -11.49 14.77 7.96
N ASN A 175 -10.31 14.85 7.36
CA ASN A 175 -9.85 13.87 6.39
C ASN A 175 -9.42 12.57 7.08
N ILE A 176 -10.14 11.48 6.82
CA ILE A 176 -9.86 10.17 7.41
C ILE A 176 -9.51 9.17 6.31
N PHE A 177 -8.37 8.52 6.44
CA PHE A 177 -7.94 7.45 5.55
C PHE A 177 -8.06 6.09 6.24
N PHE A 178 -8.74 5.14 5.58
CA PHE A 178 -8.93 3.78 6.04
C PHE A 178 -8.02 2.81 5.25
N PRO A 179 -6.88 2.38 5.78
CA PRO A 179 -5.94 1.54 5.04
C PRO A 179 -6.51 0.19 4.60
N THR A 180 -7.47 -0.35 5.35
CA THR A 180 -7.94 -1.73 5.21
C THR A 180 -9.33 -1.88 4.61
N ILE A 181 -10.03 -0.77 4.40
CA ILE A 181 -11.42 -0.77 3.93
C ILE A 181 -11.50 -0.36 2.47
N ASN A 182 -12.19 -1.17 1.68
CA ASN A 182 -12.57 -0.80 0.32
C ASN A 182 -13.93 -0.10 0.35
N LYS A 183 -14.10 0.95 -0.46
CA LYS A 183 -15.35 1.71 -0.52
C LYS A 183 -16.57 0.87 -0.90
N LYS A 184 -16.38 -0.17 -1.72
CA LYS A 184 -17.45 -1.11 -2.10
C LYS A 184 -18.13 -1.81 -0.90
N ASP A 185 -17.41 -1.89 0.23
CA ASP A 185 -17.93 -2.48 1.47
C ASP A 185 -18.66 -1.48 2.39
N ILE A 186 -18.72 -0.19 2.02
CA ILE A 186 -19.21 0.91 2.84
C ILE A 186 -20.29 1.70 2.10
N THR A 187 -21.27 2.19 2.84
CA THR A 187 -22.40 2.97 2.29
C THR A 187 -22.22 4.50 2.42
N SER A 188 -21.20 4.98 3.14
CA SER A 188 -20.97 6.41 3.35
C SER A 188 -20.62 7.15 2.05
N THR A 189 -21.18 8.36 1.90
CA THR A 189 -20.97 9.26 0.76
C THR A 189 -20.09 10.47 1.10
N SER A 190 -19.52 10.53 2.31
CA SER A 190 -18.69 11.66 2.74
C SER A 190 -17.44 11.80 1.90
N SER A 191 -17.16 13.02 1.42
CA SER A 191 -15.95 13.34 0.64
C SER A 191 -14.67 13.40 1.47
N TYR A 192 -14.77 13.44 2.79
CA TYR A 192 -13.64 13.47 3.72
C TYR A 192 -13.10 12.07 4.06
N LEU A 193 -13.84 11.02 3.72
CA LEU A 193 -13.46 9.63 4.00
C LEU A 193 -12.80 9.01 2.77
N VAL A 194 -11.56 8.58 2.90
CA VAL A 194 -10.76 7.99 1.82
C VAL A 194 -10.42 6.54 2.15
N TYR A 195 -10.57 5.67 1.17
CA TYR A 195 -10.48 4.23 1.33
C TYR A 195 -9.26 3.68 0.60
N GLY A 196 -8.42 2.95 1.33
CA GLY A 196 -7.18 2.34 0.82
C GLY A 196 -7.21 0.82 0.75
N GLY A 197 -8.36 0.17 0.98
CA GLY A 197 -8.47 -1.29 0.98
C GLY A 197 -8.31 -1.92 -0.39
N ILE A 198 -7.85 -3.16 -0.41
CA ILE A 198 -7.71 -3.97 -1.63
C ILE A 198 -9.07 -4.19 -2.29
N ASP A 199 -9.11 -4.15 -3.60
CA ASP A 199 -10.21 -4.66 -4.39
C ASP A 199 -9.99 -6.15 -4.72
N TYR A 200 -10.37 -7.01 -3.79
CA TYR A 200 -10.25 -8.45 -3.99
C TYR A 200 -11.12 -8.98 -5.13
N HIS A 201 -12.26 -8.33 -5.42
CA HIS A 201 -13.10 -8.73 -6.55
C HIS A 201 -12.37 -8.46 -7.88
N ALA A 202 -11.76 -7.29 -8.04
CA ALA A 202 -10.97 -6.99 -9.23
C ALA A 202 -9.75 -7.93 -9.38
N GLN A 203 -9.12 -8.33 -8.26
CA GLN A 203 -8.07 -9.35 -8.29
C GLN A 203 -8.59 -10.72 -8.72
N SER A 204 -9.74 -11.15 -8.19
CA SER A 204 -10.40 -12.41 -8.58
C SER A 204 -10.81 -12.38 -10.05
N ASP A 205 -11.35 -11.25 -10.57
CA ASP A 205 -11.72 -11.09 -11.98
C ASP A 205 -10.51 -11.27 -12.90
N MET A 206 -9.34 -10.74 -12.54
CA MET A 206 -8.12 -10.94 -13.33
C MET A 206 -7.64 -12.39 -13.29
N LEU A 207 -7.69 -13.03 -12.11
CA LEU A 207 -7.27 -14.42 -11.95
C LEU A 207 -8.22 -15.40 -12.65
N LEU A 208 -9.51 -15.14 -12.64
CA LEU A 208 -10.51 -16.00 -13.29
C LEU A 208 -10.37 -16.02 -14.81
N LYS A 209 -9.72 -15.03 -15.43
CA LYS A 209 -9.37 -15.09 -16.87
C LYS A 209 -8.37 -16.21 -17.19
N GLU A 210 -7.56 -16.61 -16.22
CA GLU A 210 -6.62 -17.73 -16.33
C GLU A 210 -7.25 -19.08 -15.91
N ALA A 211 -8.50 -19.07 -15.44
CA ALA A 211 -9.16 -20.26 -14.91
C ALA A 211 -9.76 -21.15 -16.01
N VAL A 212 -9.67 -22.46 -15.80
CA VAL A 212 -10.31 -23.49 -16.61
C VAL A 212 -11.25 -24.35 -15.74
N SER A 213 -12.25 -24.96 -16.37
CA SER A 213 -13.20 -25.87 -15.72
C SER A 213 -12.55 -27.24 -15.48
N PRO A 214 -12.83 -27.90 -14.33
CA PRO A 214 -13.59 -27.40 -13.18
C PRO A 214 -12.84 -26.34 -12.38
N LEU A 215 -13.58 -25.35 -11.82
CA LEU A 215 -13.01 -24.43 -10.84
C LEU A 215 -13.13 -25.03 -9.44
N VAL A 216 -12.00 -25.27 -8.78
CA VAL A 216 -11.95 -25.86 -7.43
C VAL A 216 -11.57 -24.78 -6.41
N ILE A 217 -12.48 -24.42 -5.52
CA ILE A 217 -12.28 -23.31 -4.57
C ILE A 217 -12.03 -23.86 -3.16
N PHE A 218 -10.82 -23.59 -2.63
CA PHE A 218 -10.47 -23.83 -1.24
C PHE A 218 -10.62 -22.54 -0.45
N TYR A 219 -11.45 -22.53 0.59
CA TYR A 219 -11.67 -21.36 1.41
C TYR A 219 -11.71 -21.69 2.90
N ASP A 220 -11.28 -20.76 3.74
CA ASP A 220 -11.41 -20.90 5.18
C ASP A 220 -12.78 -20.39 5.69
N LYS A 221 -13.01 -20.50 7.00
CA LYS A 221 -14.26 -20.04 7.62
C LYS A 221 -14.31 -18.54 7.93
N SER A 222 -13.29 -17.77 7.53
CA SER A 222 -13.28 -16.31 7.67
C SER A 222 -14.37 -15.65 6.84
N THR A 223 -14.71 -14.41 7.17
CA THR A 223 -15.69 -13.63 6.40
C THR A 223 -15.20 -13.41 4.98
N ILE A 224 -13.92 -13.07 4.82
CA ILE A 224 -13.33 -12.81 3.50
C ILE A 224 -13.24 -14.09 2.66
N GLY A 225 -12.77 -15.20 3.22
CA GLY A 225 -12.70 -16.48 2.51
C GLY A 225 -14.06 -16.94 1.99
N LYS A 226 -15.12 -16.78 2.78
CA LYS A 226 -16.48 -17.10 2.35
C LYS A 226 -17.02 -16.14 1.27
N LYS A 227 -16.83 -14.82 1.47
CA LYS A 227 -17.27 -13.82 0.47
C LYS A 227 -16.61 -14.09 -0.88
N LEU A 228 -15.28 -14.29 -0.89
CA LEU A 228 -14.54 -14.57 -2.12
C LEU A 228 -14.98 -15.87 -2.80
N SER A 229 -15.15 -16.96 -2.03
CA SER A 229 -15.59 -18.24 -2.61
C SER A 229 -16.97 -18.16 -3.27
N LEU A 230 -17.88 -17.33 -2.78
CA LEU A 230 -19.19 -17.10 -3.40
C LEU A 230 -19.06 -16.22 -4.65
N TYR A 231 -18.27 -15.15 -4.56
CA TYR A 231 -18.05 -14.26 -5.70
C TYR A 231 -17.38 -14.98 -6.89
N GLU A 232 -16.33 -15.75 -6.61
CA GLU A 232 -15.57 -16.48 -7.61
C GLU A 232 -16.40 -17.56 -8.30
N GLU A 233 -17.24 -18.28 -7.55
CA GLU A 233 -18.20 -19.26 -8.09
C GLU A 233 -19.20 -18.57 -9.03
N GLU A 234 -19.86 -17.51 -8.54
CA GLU A 234 -20.84 -16.76 -9.30
C GLU A 234 -20.19 -16.18 -10.58
N LYS A 235 -19.07 -15.51 -10.42
CA LYS A 235 -18.36 -14.88 -11.53
C LYS A 235 -17.92 -15.89 -12.58
N PHE A 236 -17.37 -17.04 -12.17
CA PHE A 236 -16.92 -18.08 -13.08
C PHE A 236 -18.07 -18.73 -13.86
N ILE A 237 -19.19 -19.02 -13.18
CA ILE A 237 -20.37 -19.66 -13.82
C ILE A 237 -21.00 -18.70 -14.84
N TYR A 238 -21.18 -17.43 -14.48
CA TYR A 238 -21.89 -16.45 -15.31
C TYR A 238 -20.98 -15.69 -16.29
N ASP A 239 -19.69 -15.98 -16.33
CA ASP A 239 -18.78 -15.35 -17.28
C ASP A 239 -19.12 -15.72 -18.71
N GLY A 240 -19.33 -14.71 -19.56
CA GLY A 240 -19.74 -14.85 -20.96
C GLY A 240 -21.23 -15.10 -21.16
N ILE A 241 -22.06 -15.11 -20.11
CA ILE A 241 -23.51 -15.29 -20.20
C ILE A 241 -24.19 -13.91 -20.24
N ASP A 242 -25.09 -13.72 -21.20
CA ASP A 242 -25.90 -12.50 -21.28
C ASP A 242 -26.97 -12.49 -20.20
N GLN A 243 -26.80 -11.63 -19.21
CA GLN A 243 -27.73 -11.48 -18.07
C GLN A 243 -29.06 -10.78 -18.42
N ASN A 244 -29.21 -10.25 -19.63
CA ASN A 244 -30.46 -9.63 -20.09
C ASN A 244 -31.47 -10.66 -20.66
N LEU A 245 -31.10 -11.93 -20.71
CA LEU A 245 -31.93 -13.02 -21.18
C LEU A 245 -32.94 -13.48 -20.12
N SER A 246 -33.93 -14.25 -20.52
CA SER A 246 -34.85 -14.91 -19.61
C SER A 246 -34.12 -15.96 -18.77
N THR A 247 -34.65 -16.28 -17.57
CA THR A 247 -34.07 -17.27 -16.66
C THR A 247 -33.81 -18.62 -17.34
N GLN A 248 -34.72 -19.06 -18.22
CA GLN A 248 -34.59 -20.32 -18.95
C GLN A 248 -33.45 -20.28 -20.00
N GLU A 249 -33.26 -19.15 -20.66
CA GLU A 249 -32.16 -18.98 -21.63
C GLU A 249 -30.82 -18.88 -20.91
N ILE A 250 -30.75 -18.22 -19.75
CA ILE A 250 -29.56 -18.18 -18.88
C ILE A 250 -29.19 -19.59 -18.42
N GLU A 251 -30.14 -20.37 -17.91
CA GLU A 251 -29.92 -21.74 -17.49
C GLU A 251 -29.42 -22.62 -18.63
N ALA A 252 -29.96 -22.46 -19.84
CA ALA A 252 -29.49 -23.16 -21.03
C ALA A 252 -28.04 -22.79 -21.39
N GLN A 253 -27.67 -21.53 -21.35
CA GLN A 253 -26.28 -21.08 -21.57
C GLN A 253 -25.31 -21.60 -20.51
N ILE A 254 -25.71 -21.67 -19.25
CA ILE A 254 -24.90 -22.27 -18.17
C ILE A 254 -24.62 -23.75 -18.47
N VAL A 255 -25.64 -24.49 -18.89
CA VAL A 255 -25.49 -25.92 -19.25
C VAL A 255 -24.58 -26.09 -20.46
N ASP A 256 -24.76 -25.27 -21.50
CA ASP A 256 -23.96 -25.32 -22.75
C ASP A 256 -22.47 -24.93 -22.47
N ALA A 257 -22.21 -23.99 -21.54
CA ALA A 257 -20.87 -23.59 -21.15
C ALA A 257 -20.11 -24.72 -20.43
N ASN A 258 -20.79 -25.73 -19.90
CA ASN A 258 -20.22 -26.88 -19.21
C ASN A 258 -19.20 -26.48 -18.09
N LYS A 259 -19.46 -25.35 -17.44
CA LYS A 259 -18.62 -24.84 -16.34
C LYS A 259 -19.05 -25.49 -15.02
N THR A 260 -18.12 -26.11 -14.35
CA THR A 260 -18.35 -26.76 -13.05
C THR A 260 -17.51 -26.14 -11.94
N VAL A 261 -18.07 -26.05 -10.75
CA VAL A 261 -17.39 -25.52 -9.57
C VAL A 261 -17.49 -26.51 -8.42
N VAL A 262 -16.34 -26.80 -7.80
CA VAL A 262 -16.21 -27.66 -6.61
C VAL A 262 -15.68 -26.83 -5.47
N LYS A 263 -16.33 -26.85 -4.29
CA LYS A 263 -15.91 -26.03 -3.15
C LYS A 263 -15.53 -26.87 -1.94
N PHE A 264 -14.37 -26.55 -1.34
CA PHE A 264 -13.89 -27.19 -0.11
C PHE A 264 -13.68 -26.14 0.99
N SER A 265 -14.50 -26.23 2.04
CA SER A 265 -14.29 -25.46 3.28
C SER A 265 -13.17 -26.08 4.10
N ILE A 266 -12.12 -25.32 4.38
CA ILE A 266 -10.93 -25.78 5.11
C ILE A 266 -10.92 -25.23 6.54
N PRO A 267 -11.40 -25.99 7.53
CA PRO A 267 -11.35 -25.60 8.94
C PRO A 267 -9.91 -25.35 9.42
N LYS A 268 -9.75 -24.48 10.43
CA LYS A 268 -8.44 -24.13 11.00
C LYS A 268 -7.60 -25.35 11.42
N ARG A 269 -8.24 -26.41 11.90
CA ARG A 269 -7.56 -27.63 12.40
C ARG A 269 -7.31 -28.69 11.33
N THR A 270 -7.76 -28.49 10.07
CA THR A 270 -7.54 -29.44 8.98
C THR A 270 -6.05 -29.54 8.68
N THR A 271 -5.51 -30.74 8.65
CA THR A 271 -4.11 -31.05 8.33
C THR A 271 -3.97 -32.06 7.18
N ASN A 272 -5.04 -32.72 6.78
CA ASN A 272 -5.08 -33.72 5.72
C ASN A 272 -6.26 -33.48 4.78
N LEU A 273 -6.03 -33.52 3.48
CA LEU A 273 -7.01 -33.34 2.40
C LEU A 273 -7.17 -34.58 1.53
N GLU A 274 -6.70 -35.75 1.99
CA GLU A 274 -6.76 -37.01 1.23
C GLU A 274 -8.16 -37.26 0.67
N LYS A 275 -9.19 -37.12 1.49
CA LYS A 275 -10.59 -37.37 1.09
C LYS A 275 -11.09 -36.40 0.00
N GLN A 276 -10.51 -35.22 -0.10
CA GLN A 276 -10.88 -34.23 -1.08
C GLN A 276 -10.09 -34.38 -2.40
N LEU A 277 -8.86 -34.89 -2.31
CA LEU A 277 -7.90 -34.85 -3.40
C LEU A 277 -7.65 -36.23 -4.03
N PHE A 278 -7.52 -37.28 -3.20
CA PHE A 278 -7.11 -38.59 -3.69
C PHE A 278 -8.18 -39.25 -4.60
N GLU A 279 -7.78 -39.58 -5.82
CA GLU A 279 -8.64 -40.17 -6.86
C GLU A 279 -9.96 -39.44 -7.12
N ASN A 280 -9.99 -38.13 -6.90
CA ASN A 280 -11.17 -37.31 -7.11
C ASN A 280 -11.26 -36.85 -8.57
N VAL A 281 -12.12 -37.52 -9.33
CA VAL A 281 -12.29 -37.25 -10.77
C VAL A 281 -12.96 -35.89 -11.07
N ASP A 282 -13.68 -35.31 -10.11
CA ASP A 282 -14.41 -34.05 -10.28
C ASP A 282 -13.49 -32.81 -10.29
N ILE A 283 -12.21 -32.98 -9.96
CA ILE A 283 -11.26 -31.86 -9.85
C ILE A 283 -10.05 -31.96 -10.79
N VAL A 284 -10.00 -33.01 -11.62
CA VAL A 284 -8.87 -33.30 -12.49
C VAL A 284 -8.75 -32.21 -13.56
N GLU A 285 -7.49 -31.75 -13.80
CA GLU A 285 -7.13 -30.74 -14.79
C GLU A 285 -7.84 -29.37 -14.63
N GLY A 286 -8.48 -29.17 -13.46
CA GLY A 286 -9.14 -27.91 -13.13
C GLY A 286 -8.20 -26.81 -12.67
N SER A 287 -8.75 -25.62 -12.53
CA SER A 287 -8.08 -24.48 -11.86
C SER A 287 -8.44 -24.47 -10.38
N PHE A 288 -7.43 -24.26 -9.53
CA PHE A 288 -7.61 -24.26 -8.08
C PHE A 288 -7.49 -22.85 -7.52
N PHE A 289 -8.56 -22.30 -6.97
CA PHE A 289 -8.58 -21.00 -6.33
C PHE A 289 -8.44 -21.16 -4.81
N ILE A 290 -7.42 -20.53 -4.21
CA ILE A 290 -7.09 -20.72 -2.80
C ILE A 290 -7.31 -19.43 -2.00
N ASN A 291 -8.37 -19.38 -1.19
CA ASN A 291 -8.77 -18.32 -0.29
C ASN A 291 -8.52 -18.71 1.17
N THR A 292 -7.29 -19.06 1.49
CA THR A 292 -6.88 -19.45 2.85
C THR A 292 -5.64 -18.66 3.26
N PRO A 293 -5.39 -18.49 4.58
CA PRO A 293 -4.15 -17.87 5.06
C PRO A 293 -2.93 -18.65 4.60
N ILE A 294 -1.81 -17.97 4.41
CA ILE A 294 -0.56 -18.46 3.82
C ILE A 294 -0.11 -19.84 4.33
N VAL A 295 -0.20 -20.10 5.63
CA VAL A 295 0.20 -21.40 6.22
C VAL A 295 -0.71 -22.53 5.73
N LYS A 296 -2.00 -22.27 5.58
CA LYS A 296 -2.97 -23.26 5.03
C LYS A 296 -2.76 -23.44 3.53
N THR A 297 -2.48 -22.37 2.83
CA THR A 297 -2.16 -22.41 1.40
C THR A 297 -0.94 -23.29 1.16
N GLY A 298 0.15 -23.11 1.92
CA GLY A 298 1.32 -23.98 1.82
C GLY A 298 1.01 -25.46 2.07
N MET A 299 0.18 -25.76 3.06
CA MET A 299 -0.30 -27.13 3.32
C MET A 299 -1.13 -27.69 2.13
N ILE A 300 -2.03 -26.90 1.55
CA ILE A 300 -2.83 -27.31 0.39
C ILE A 300 -1.90 -27.62 -0.78
N MET A 301 -1.00 -26.70 -1.12
CA MET A 301 -0.05 -26.85 -2.23
C MET A 301 0.76 -28.15 -2.12
N SER A 302 1.34 -28.42 -0.96
CA SER A 302 2.11 -29.67 -0.73
C SER A 302 1.26 -30.92 -0.85
N GLN A 303 -0.03 -30.87 -0.50
CA GLN A 303 -0.92 -32.02 -0.62
C GLN A 303 -1.45 -32.22 -2.05
N LEU A 304 -1.60 -31.15 -2.85
CA LEU A 304 -1.85 -31.30 -4.28
C LEU A 304 -0.76 -32.16 -4.95
N THR A 305 0.49 -31.87 -4.63
CA THR A 305 1.62 -32.66 -5.14
C THR A 305 1.65 -34.08 -4.53
N LEU A 306 1.40 -34.22 -3.22
CA LEU A 306 1.41 -35.51 -2.52
C LEU A 306 0.40 -36.52 -3.09
N TYR A 307 -0.79 -36.04 -3.45
CA TYR A 307 -1.87 -36.88 -4.00
C TYR A 307 -1.93 -36.88 -5.53
N ASP A 308 -0.86 -36.39 -6.17
CA ASP A 308 -0.72 -36.35 -7.63
C ASP A 308 -1.92 -35.67 -8.32
N THR A 309 -2.44 -34.63 -7.67
CA THR A 309 -3.59 -33.87 -8.20
C THR A 309 -3.12 -32.99 -9.34
N ASN A 310 -3.55 -33.32 -10.57
CA ASN A 310 -3.16 -32.61 -11.77
C ASN A 310 -3.97 -31.28 -11.90
N ALA A 311 -3.46 -30.22 -11.31
CA ALA A 311 -4.01 -28.86 -11.42
C ALA A 311 -3.44 -28.13 -12.64
N THR A 312 -4.27 -27.56 -13.50
CA THR A 312 -3.82 -26.72 -14.61
C THR A 312 -3.10 -25.49 -14.08
N ASN A 313 -3.71 -24.78 -13.13
CA ASN A 313 -3.09 -23.70 -12.40
C ASN A 313 -3.66 -23.59 -10.99
N VAL A 314 -2.97 -22.82 -10.13
CA VAL A 314 -3.41 -22.52 -8.78
C VAL A 314 -3.46 -21.01 -8.62
N LEU A 315 -4.63 -20.48 -8.35
CA LEU A 315 -4.94 -19.06 -8.32
C LEU A 315 -5.06 -18.56 -6.87
N SER A 316 -4.55 -17.39 -6.57
CA SER A 316 -4.77 -16.75 -5.28
C SER A 316 -4.65 -15.23 -5.36
N THR A 317 -5.42 -14.54 -4.53
CA THR A 317 -5.35 -13.09 -4.41
C THR A 317 -4.15 -12.64 -3.57
N GLN A 318 -4.05 -11.34 -3.29
CA GLN A 318 -3.06 -10.71 -2.40
C GLN A 318 -2.90 -11.42 -1.05
N ILE A 319 -3.90 -12.18 -0.59
CA ILE A 319 -3.86 -12.93 0.68
C ILE A 319 -2.62 -13.82 0.79
N ASN A 320 -2.12 -14.32 -0.36
CA ASN A 320 -0.95 -15.21 -0.43
C ASN A 320 0.28 -14.57 -1.09
N TYR A 321 0.29 -13.26 -1.29
CA TYR A 321 1.48 -12.53 -1.69
C TYR A 321 2.41 -12.30 -0.49
N ASP A 322 3.12 -13.34 -0.11
CA ASP A 322 4.02 -13.36 1.04
C ASP A 322 5.24 -14.26 0.70
N PRO A 323 6.48 -13.79 0.90
CA PRO A 323 7.68 -14.57 0.64
C PRO A 323 7.74 -15.88 1.44
N LEU A 324 6.95 -16.02 2.49
CA LEU A 324 6.83 -17.25 3.24
C LEU A 324 6.40 -18.43 2.36
N ILE A 325 5.59 -18.21 1.30
CA ILE A 325 5.21 -19.27 0.36
C ILE A 325 6.43 -19.88 -0.35
N LEU A 326 7.46 -19.07 -0.61
CA LEU A 326 8.69 -19.52 -1.28
C LEU A 326 9.52 -20.44 -0.39
N SER A 327 9.44 -20.27 0.94
CA SER A 327 10.20 -21.04 1.92
C SER A 327 9.47 -22.26 2.44
N MET A 328 8.12 -22.25 2.50
CA MET A 328 7.33 -23.36 3.07
C MET A 328 6.88 -24.39 2.03
N THR A 329 7.02 -24.13 0.73
CA THR A 329 6.66 -25.06 -0.33
C THR A 329 7.86 -25.37 -1.21
N GLN A 330 7.91 -26.55 -1.83
CA GLN A 330 8.88 -26.84 -2.87
C GLN A 330 8.48 -26.11 -4.16
N TYR A 331 9.46 -25.89 -5.06
CA TYR A 331 9.16 -25.23 -6.32
C TYR A 331 8.13 -26.00 -7.16
N GLU A 332 8.21 -27.33 -7.15
CA GLU A 332 7.23 -28.18 -7.87
C GLU A 332 5.82 -28.01 -7.37
N ASP A 333 5.61 -27.77 -6.05
CA ASP A 333 4.28 -27.53 -5.48
C ASP A 333 3.64 -26.25 -6.01
N ARG A 334 4.44 -25.22 -6.36
CA ARG A 334 3.95 -23.88 -6.69
C ARG A 334 4.25 -23.39 -8.11
N LYS A 335 4.87 -24.22 -8.95
CA LYS A 335 5.27 -23.81 -10.31
C LYS A 335 4.15 -23.29 -11.18
N ASN A 336 2.91 -23.79 -10.97
CA ASN A 336 1.70 -23.38 -11.69
C ASN A 336 0.87 -22.36 -10.90
N MET A 337 1.41 -21.78 -9.81
CA MET A 337 0.68 -20.81 -9.00
C MET A 337 0.75 -19.41 -9.63
N ILE A 338 -0.40 -18.72 -9.62
CA ILE A 338 -0.55 -17.34 -10.07
C ILE A 338 -1.17 -16.54 -8.91
N ILE A 339 -0.53 -15.45 -8.52
CA ILE A 339 -0.97 -14.61 -7.41
C ILE A 339 -1.24 -13.20 -7.94
N ALA A 340 -2.39 -12.64 -7.62
CA ALA A 340 -2.67 -11.23 -7.86
C ALA A 340 -2.04 -10.37 -6.77
N ASN A 341 -1.35 -9.30 -7.18
CA ASN A 341 -0.64 -8.38 -6.31
C ASN A 341 -0.97 -6.92 -6.64
N SER A 342 -1.28 -6.13 -5.63
CA SER A 342 -1.55 -4.69 -5.73
C SER A 342 -0.43 -3.81 -5.14
N ILE A 343 0.64 -4.40 -4.60
CA ILE A 343 1.86 -3.69 -4.21
C ILE A 343 2.77 -3.61 -5.44
N THR A 344 2.53 -2.62 -6.30
CA THR A 344 3.19 -2.52 -7.61
C THR A 344 4.22 -1.40 -7.69
N GLN A 345 4.19 -0.46 -6.76
CA GLN A 345 5.11 0.68 -6.72
C GLN A 345 5.97 0.62 -5.46
N ASN A 346 7.27 0.76 -5.63
CA ASN A 346 8.23 0.71 -4.55
C ASN A 346 9.18 1.91 -4.61
N ASN A 347 9.42 2.52 -3.47
CA ASN A 347 10.42 3.55 -3.27
C ASN A 347 11.51 3.02 -2.32
N ASN A 348 12.75 2.95 -2.78
CA ASN A 348 13.84 2.34 -2.02
C ASN A 348 14.09 3.02 -0.67
N ILE A 349 13.98 4.36 -0.60
CA ILE A 349 14.15 5.11 0.65
C ILE A 349 13.08 4.70 1.65
N LEU A 350 11.83 4.57 1.20
CA LEU A 350 10.71 4.15 2.05
C LEU A 350 10.84 2.68 2.47
N ILE A 351 11.33 1.79 1.59
CA ILE A 351 11.62 0.39 1.95
C ILE A 351 12.67 0.34 3.06
N GLU A 352 13.79 1.03 2.89
CA GLU A 352 14.88 1.06 3.87
C GLU A 352 14.41 1.65 5.20
N THR A 353 13.70 2.79 5.18
CA THR A 353 13.21 3.45 6.40
C THR A 353 12.19 2.58 7.15
N ASN A 354 11.29 1.90 6.43
CA ASN A 354 10.37 0.94 7.05
C ASN A 354 11.12 -0.25 7.65
N SER A 355 12.12 -0.80 6.94
CA SER A 355 12.93 -1.92 7.42
C SER A 355 13.67 -1.58 8.72
N LEU A 356 14.17 -0.36 8.88
CA LEU A 356 14.78 0.10 10.14
C LEU A 356 13.81 0.08 11.33
N LEU A 357 12.51 0.19 11.07
CA LEU A 357 11.46 0.11 12.09
C LEU A 357 10.83 -1.29 12.20
N GLY A 358 11.40 -2.28 11.52
CA GLY A 358 10.90 -3.66 11.52
C GLY A 358 9.63 -3.85 10.70
N ASN A 359 9.34 -2.95 9.76
CA ASN A 359 8.19 -3.03 8.86
C ASN A 359 8.62 -3.45 7.45
N ASP A 360 7.74 -4.18 6.77
CA ASP A 360 7.86 -4.57 5.38
C ASP A 360 6.75 -3.91 4.56
N ILE A 361 7.09 -3.00 3.63
CA ILE A 361 6.14 -2.38 2.71
C ILE A 361 6.10 -3.05 1.34
N VAL A 362 6.97 -4.05 1.11
CA VAL A 362 7.02 -4.78 -0.17
C VAL A 362 6.02 -5.93 -0.19
N TYR A 363 5.79 -6.57 0.96
CA TYR A 363 4.92 -7.74 1.06
C TYR A 363 3.75 -7.57 2.04
N ASP A 364 3.82 -6.62 2.99
CA ASP A 364 2.75 -6.37 3.94
C ASP A 364 1.83 -5.25 3.45
N TRP A 365 0.59 -5.62 3.11
CA TRP A 365 -0.41 -4.70 2.58
C TRP A 365 -0.71 -3.53 3.52
N ILE A 366 -0.81 -3.77 4.82
CA ILE A 366 -1.18 -2.72 5.78
C ILE A 366 -0.09 -1.66 5.87
N ASN A 367 1.16 -2.08 5.86
CA ASN A 367 2.28 -1.15 5.84
C ASN A 367 2.30 -0.34 4.54
N TYR A 368 2.10 -1.00 3.39
CA TYR A 368 2.07 -0.36 2.08
C TYR A 368 0.94 0.66 1.96
N THR A 369 -0.30 0.25 2.20
CA THR A 369 -1.47 1.13 2.06
C THR A 369 -1.47 2.27 3.09
N THR A 370 -0.96 2.03 4.31
CA THR A 370 -0.76 3.10 5.29
C THR A 370 0.22 4.15 4.77
N THR A 371 1.34 3.70 4.19
CA THR A 371 2.33 4.59 3.58
C THR A 371 1.71 5.41 2.44
N VAL A 372 0.91 4.80 1.58
CA VAL A 372 0.15 5.49 0.52
C VAL A 372 -0.83 6.52 1.08
N GLY A 373 -1.51 6.21 2.19
CA GLY A 373 -2.43 7.14 2.85
C GLY A 373 -1.72 8.36 3.45
N VAL A 374 -0.56 8.13 4.07
CA VAL A 374 0.27 9.24 4.60
C VAL A 374 0.84 10.08 3.46
N ASP A 375 1.27 9.46 2.35
CA ASP A 375 1.70 10.13 1.13
C ASP A 375 0.61 11.05 0.55
N TYR A 376 -0.62 10.54 0.52
CA TYR A 376 -1.77 11.33 0.09
C TYR A 376 -2.01 12.55 0.99
N PHE A 377 -1.98 12.37 2.31
CA PHE A 377 -2.16 13.49 3.24
C PHE A 377 -0.98 14.47 3.21
N PHE A 378 0.23 13.97 3.01
CA PHE A 378 1.40 14.81 2.83
C PHE A 378 1.25 15.73 1.60
N ASN A 379 0.83 15.17 0.47
CA ASN A 379 0.56 15.97 -0.74
C ASN A 379 -0.57 17.00 -0.52
N LEU A 380 -1.67 16.63 0.16
CA LEU A 380 -2.76 17.58 0.45
C LEU A 380 -2.28 18.75 1.30
N ALA A 381 -1.44 18.49 2.30
CA ALA A 381 -0.99 19.48 3.26
C ALA A 381 0.13 20.37 2.70
N THR A 382 1.09 19.80 1.98
CA THR A 382 2.31 20.48 1.54
C THR A 382 2.29 20.94 0.09
N ARG A 383 1.43 20.33 -0.74
CA ARG A 383 1.39 20.48 -2.20
C ARG A 383 2.65 19.95 -2.90
N GLU A 384 3.46 19.16 -2.21
CA GLU A 384 4.56 18.41 -2.81
C GLU A 384 4.03 17.20 -3.59
N ASP A 385 4.79 16.74 -4.59
CA ASP A 385 4.41 15.59 -5.41
C ASP A 385 4.33 14.31 -4.57
N ARG A 386 3.40 13.44 -4.94
CA ARG A 386 3.24 12.13 -4.32
C ARG A 386 4.38 11.19 -4.71
N GLU A 387 4.82 10.38 -3.74
CA GLU A 387 5.77 9.27 -4.00
C GLU A 387 5.10 8.10 -4.74
N TYR A 388 3.80 7.91 -4.50
CA TYR A 388 3.00 6.85 -5.11
C TYR A 388 2.04 7.43 -6.12
N ASN A 389 2.17 6.99 -7.38
CA ASN A 389 1.23 7.36 -8.44
C ASN A 389 -0.01 6.45 -8.42
N ILE A 390 -0.72 6.47 -7.29
CA ILE A 390 -1.98 5.73 -7.08
C ILE A 390 -3.14 6.71 -7.30
N ALA A 391 -3.99 6.43 -8.28
CA ALA A 391 -5.16 7.25 -8.56
C ALA A 391 -6.17 7.20 -7.41
N LEU A 392 -6.88 8.30 -7.19
CA LEU A 392 -8.03 8.37 -6.30
C LEU A 392 -9.29 8.58 -7.14
N GLU A 393 -10.20 7.61 -7.11
CA GLU A 393 -11.48 7.67 -7.83
C GLU A 393 -12.61 7.45 -6.83
N ASP A 394 -13.56 8.33 -6.80
CA ASP A 394 -14.70 8.27 -5.88
C ASP A 394 -14.29 7.94 -4.42
N ASN A 395 -13.24 8.60 -3.93
CA ASN A 395 -12.62 8.41 -2.61
C ASN A 395 -11.98 7.03 -2.36
N GLN A 396 -11.86 6.17 -3.36
CA GLN A 396 -11.14 4.91 -3.32
C GLN A 396 -9.77 5.05 -3.99
N MET A 397 -8.71 4.60 -3.33
CA MET A 397 -7.39 4.42 -3.94
C MET A 397 -7.43 3.25 -4.93
N ILE A 398 -7.13 3.51 -6.20
CA ILE A 398 -7.16 2.51 -7.27
C ILE A 398 -5.76 1.96 -7.48
N TYR A 399 -5.51 0.80 -6.91
CA TYR A 399 -4.21 0.14 -7.03
C TYR A 399 -4.13 -0.67 -8.32
N PRO A 400 -3.06 -0.52 -9.12
CA PRO A 400 -2.80 -1.42 -10.23
C PRO A 400 -2.68 -2.87 -9.74
N ILE A 401 -3.14 -3.82 -10.53
CA ILE A 401 -3.06 -5.25 -10.20
C ILE A 401 -2.08 -5.90 -11.19
N GLU A 402 -1.12 -6.64 -10.67
CA GLU A 402 -0.20 -7.46 -11.45
C GLU A 402 -0.35 -8.93 -11.06
N LEU A 403 -0.33 -9.81 -12.06
CA LEU A 403 -0.27 -11.26 -11.83
C LEU A 403 1.19 -11.69 -11.74
N LEU A 404 1.51 -12.49 -10.73
CA LEU A 404 2.85 -12.94 -10.40
C LEU A 404 2.90 -14.47 -10.26
N ASN A 405 4.04 -15.07 -10.64
CA ASN A 405 4.36 -16.45 -10.35
C ASN A 405 5.40 -16.54 -9.22
N PRO A 406 5.20 -17.36 -8.18
CA PRO A 406 6.19 -17.62 -7.16
C PRO A 406 7.28 -18.57 -7.70
N ALA A 407 8.33 -18.00 -8.30
CA ALA A 407 9.47 -18.73 -8.83
C ALA A 407 10.33 -19.34 -7.69
N ARG A 408 11.54 -19.84 -7.99
CA ARG A 408 12.38 -20.53 -6.98
C ARG A 408 12.71 -19.65 -5.77
N TYR A 409 13.05 -18.37 -6.03
CA TYR A 409 13.60 -17.49 -4.98
C TYR A 409 12.91 -16.13 -4.89
N ARG A 410 12.01 -15.83 -5.83
CA ARG A 410 11.30 -14.54 -5.89
C ARG A 410 10.00 -14.67 -6.68
N PHE A 411 9.16 -13.68 -6.56
CA PHE A 411 8.02 -13.49 -7.47
C PHE A 411 8.50 -12.89 -8.79
N ILE A 412 7.95 -13.37 -9.87
CA ILE A 412 8.20 -12.86 -11.23
C ILE A 412 6.87 -12.55 -11.89
N LYS A 413 6.85 -11.60 -12.82
CA LYS A 413 5.64 -11.23 -13.55
C LYS A 413 5.10 -12.44 -14.32
N HIS A 414 3.81 -12.70 -14.19
CA HIS A 414 3.13 -13.73 -14.95
C HIS A 414 2.98 -13.27 -16.40
N ILE A 415 3.17 -14.20 -17.33
CA ILE A 415 2.93 -13.99 -18.75
C ILE A 415 1.78 -14.93 -19.11
N SER A 416 0.59 -14.36 -19.37
CA SER A 416 -0.58 -15.14 -19.79
C SER A 416 -0.25 -15.89 -21.07
N THR A 417 -0.59 -17.19 -21.08
CA THR A 417 -0.49 -18.04 -22.26
C THR A 417 -1.80 -18.08 -23.04
N ILE A 418 -2.86 -17.51 -22.49
CA ILE A 418 -4.16 -17.41 -23.13
C ILE A 418 -4.07 -16.24 -24.13
N LYS A 419 -4.17 -16.55 -25.41
CA LYS A 419 -4.27 -15.53 -26.47
C LYS A 419 -5.65 -14.88 -26.38
N GLU A 420 -5.67 -13.55 -26.28
CA GLU A 420 -6.90 -12.75 -26.46
C GLU A 420 -7.61 -13.06 -27.79
#